data_1648ae588357beac6c1ee5a6ddd10a9e
#
_entry.id   1648ae588357beac6c1ee5a6ddd10a9e
#
_cell.length_a   1.000
_cell.length_b   1.000
_cell.length_c   1.000
_cell.angle_alpha   90.00
_cell.angle_beta   90.00
_cell.angle_gamma   90.00
#
_symmetry.space_group_name_H-M   'P 1'
#
loop_
_entity.id
_entity.type
_entity.pdbx_description
1 polymer ?
#
loop_
_entity_poly.entity_id
_entity_poly.type
_entity_poly.pdbx_seq_one_letter_code
_entity_poly.pdbx_strand_id
1 'polypeptide(L)'
;HPLAQFDLASFFRKLSENNQLIYTSHSPFLVDMDNLANVKAVYIDKNSGRTKVSSNLRYDETDAEKSIYPVHAALGLTVSETLLLGCTPVLVEGPSDQIYLTMIKRYLISKGKLLNSREFVFIPTGGVRGMGPVTKLVSSRDNLLPFVLLDSDRPGKDYTKQIKNGIYKDQQERVLDVGYFL
;
A
#
# COMPACT_ATOMS: atom_id res chain seq x y z
N HIS A 1 -5.60 15.42 15.26
CA HIS A 1 -5.16 15.76 13.91
C HIS A 1 -4.31 14.61 13.34
N PRO A 2 -4.47 14.18 12.08
CA PRO A 2 -3.76 13.05 11.50
C PRO A 2 -2.23 13.13 11.66
N LEU A 3 -1.63 14.28 11.35
CA LEU A 3 -0.17 14.47 11.48
C LEU A 3 0.34 14.21 12.90
N ALA A 4 -0.38 14.67 13.92
CA ALA A 4 0.00 14.40 15.32
C ALA A 4 -0.08 12.90 15.66
N GLN A 5 -0.96 12.14 15.03
CA GLN A 5 -1.06 10.69 15.22
C GLN A 5 0.11 9.96 14.52
N PHE A 6 0.56 10.41 13.37
CA PHE A 6 1.78 9.90 12.74
C PHE A 6 3.03 10.18 13.58
N ASP A 7 3.14 11.39 14.12
CA ASP A 7 4.23 11.75 15.03
C ASP A 7 4.21 10.85 16.28
N LEU A 8 3.02 10.58 16.82
CA LEU A 8 2.82 9.68 17.94
C LEU A 8 3.20 8.23 17.58
N ALA A 9 2.81 7.73 16.41
CA ALA A 9 3.19 6.39 15.94
C ALA A 9 4.72 6.27 15.80
N SER A 10 5.37 7.30 15.27
CA SER A 10 6.83 7.37 15.16
C SER A 10 7.52 7.40 16.53
N PHE A 11 6.95 8.11 17.50
CA PHE A 11 7.40 8.13 18.88
C PHE A 11 7.25 6.75 19.55
N PHE A 12 6.10 6.07 19.35
CA PHE A 12 5.87 4.73 19.87
C PHE A 12 6.89 3.73 19.33
N ARG A 13 7.25 3.84 18.07
CA ARG A 13 8.28 2.98 17.45
C ARG A 13 9.64 3.16 18.14
N LYS A 14 10.08 4.40 18.34
CA LYS A 14 11.33 4.70 19.07
C LYS A 14 11.27 4.18 20.51
N LEU A 15 10.15 4.37 21.19
CA LEU A 15 9.97 3.91 22.56
C LEU A 15 10.03 2.38 22.66
N SER A 16 9.54 1.66 21.67
CA SER A 16 9.53 0.19 21.61
C SER A 16 10.91 -0.44 21.40
N GLU A 17 11.92 0.32 21.00
CA GLU A 17 13.30 -0.19 20.86
C GLU A 17 13.87 -0.71 22.18
N ASN A 18 13.48 -0.09 23.30
CA ASN A 18 13.97 -0.42 24.63
C ASN A 18 12.85 -0.82 25.62
N ASN A 19 11.61 -0.90 25.14
CA ASN A 19 10.45 -1.18 26.01
C ASN A 19 9.46 -2.10 25.27
N GLN A 20 8.72 -2.89 26.05
CA GLN A 20 7.51 -3.52 25.54
C GLN A 20 6.36 -2.51 25.56
N LEU A 21 5.82 -2.19 24.39
CA LEU A 21 4.71 -1.26 24.24
C LEU A 21 3.50 -1.99 23.69
N ILE A 22 2.35 -1.87 24.38
CA ILE A 22 1.06 -2.36 23.91
C ILE A 22 0.08 -1.19 23.94
N TYR A 23 -0.55 -0.94 22.81
CA TYR A 23 -1.58 0.10 22.70
C TYR A 23 -2.76 -0.39 21.86
N THR A 24 -3.92 0.21 22.06
CA THR A 24 -5.12 -0.04 21.25
C THR A 24 -5.57 1.24 20.57
N SER A 25 -6.05 1.14 19.35
CA SER A 25 -6.53 2.27 18.58
C SER A 25 -7.59 1.86 17.57
N HIS A 26 -8.51 2.78 17.26
CA HIS A 26 -9.39 2.71 16.10
C HIS A 26 -8.90 3.61 14.95
N SER A 27 -7.79 4.32 15.15
CA SER A 27 -7.24 5.21 14.15
C SER A 27 -6.33 4.47 13.18
N PRO A 28 -6.57 4.59 11.86
CA PRO A 28 -5.68 4.03 10.86
C PRO A 28 -4.28 4.65 10.90
N PHE A 29 -4.14 5.90 11.37
CA PHE A 29 -2.86 6.61 11.48
C PHE A 29 -1.92 6.06 12.57
N LEU A 30 -2.44 5.23 13.46
CA LEU A 30 -1.68 4.57 14.53
C LEU A 30 -1.38 3.09 14.22
N VAL A 31 -1.80 2.59 13.07
CA VAL A 31 -1.46 1.22 12.63
C VAL A 31 -0.01 1.19 12.18
N ASP A 32 0.79 0.32 12.76
CA ASP A 32 2.17 0.09 12.33
C ASP A 32 2.20 -0.74 11.04
N MET A 33 2.16 -0.04 9.91
CA MET A 33 2.17 -0.65 8.58
C MET A 33 3.51 -1.33 8.24
N ASP A 34 4.59 -0.95 8.92
CA ASP A 34 5.91 -1.53 8.72
C ASP A 34 6.05 -2.88 9.41
N ASN A 35 5.21 -3.16 10.40
CA ASN A 35 5.28 -4.37 11.21
C ASN A 35 3.89 -4.94 11.53
N LEU A 36 3.13 -5.27 10.48
CA LEU A 36 1.77 -5.83 10.59
C LEU A 36 1.71 -7.14 11.38
N ALA A 37 2.82 -7.86 11.53
CA ALA A 37 2.89 -9.07 12.35
C ALA A 37 2.55 -8.79 13.84
N ASN A 38 2.81 -7.58 14.31
CA ASN A 38 2.52 -7.15 15.68
C ASN A 38 1.08 -6.61 15.84
N VAL A 39 0.39 -6.35 14.73
CA VAL A 39 -0.99 -5.84 14.77
C VAL A 39 -1.95 -7.01 15.05
N LYS A 40 -2.88 -6.79 15.98
CA LYS A 40 -3.93 -7.77 16.34
C LYS A 40 -5.29 -7.11 16.21
N ALA A 41 -6.23 -7.81 15.59
CA ALA A 41 -7.64 -7.41 15.61
C ALA A 41 -8.30 -7.88 16.90
N VAL A 42 -8.98 -6.97 17.60
CA VAL A 42 -9.75 -7.26 18.84
C VAL A 42 -11.22 -7.02 18.55
N TYR A 43 -12.05 -8.02 18.72
CA TYR A 43 -13.48 -7.94 18.39
C TYR A 43 -14.33 -8.80 19.35
N ILE A 44 -15.64 -8.53 19.37
CA ILE A 44 -16.61 -9.34 20.07
C ILE A 44 -17.17 -10.40 19.11
N ASP A 45 -16.98 -11.66 19.46
CA ASP A 45 -17.57 -12.80 18.75
C ASP A 45 -19.09 -12.82 19.00
N LYS A 46 -19.86 -12.69 17.94
CA LYS A 46 -21.33 -12.61 18.04
C LYS A 46 -21.98 -13.89 18.59
N ASN A 47 -21.34 -15.04 18.36
CA ASN A 47 -21.90 -16.32 18.79
C ASN A 47 -21.68 -16.56 20.29
N SER A 48 -20.53 -16.17 20.83
CA SER A 48 -20.18 -16.39 22.23
C SER A 48 -20.32 -15.15 23.11
N GLY A 49 -20.47 -13.96 22.53
CA GLY A 49 -20.49 -12.69 23.24
C GLY A 49 -19.14 -12.33 23.90
N ARG A 50 -18.08 -13.09 23.63
CA ARG A 50 -16.76 -12.92 24.24
C ARG A 50 -15.82 -12.13 23.35
N THR A 51 -14.93 -11.37 23.98
CA THR A 51 -13.83 -10.70 23.26
C THR A 51 -12.83 -11.73 22.74
N LYS A 52 -12.51 -11.64 21.45
CA LYS A 52 -11.48 -12.44 20.79
C LYS A 52 -10.37 -11.54 20.24
N VAL A 53 -9.17 -12.12 20.15
CA VAL A 53 -7.99 -11.49 19.55
C VAL A 53 -7.54 -12.36 18.38
N SER A 54 -7.33 -11.76 17.22
CA SER A 54 -6.91 -12.46 16.01
C SER A 54 -5.67 -11.81 15.40
N SER A 55 -4.74 -12.64 14.93
CA SER A 55 -3.62 -12.24 14.08
C SER A 55 -3.98 -12.28 12.59
N ASN A 56 -5.15 -12.82 12.23
CA ASN A 56 -5.62 -12.83 10.86
C ASN A 56 -6.22 -11.46 10.52
N LEU A 57 -5.52 -10.70 9.69
CA LEU A 57 -5.94 -9.38 9.22
C LEU A 57 -6.54 -9.44 7.80
N ARG A 58 -6.87 -10.62 7.30
CA ARG A 58 -7.57 -10.78 6.03
C ARG A 58 -9.03 -10.40 6.18
N TYR A 59 -9.57 -9.80 5.13
CA TYR A 59 -11.00 -9.57 5.01
C TYR A 59 -11.67 -10.94 4.86
N ASP A 60 -12.27 -11.41 5.93
CA ASP A 60 -13.07 -12.63 5.98
C ASP A 60 -14.47 -12.23 6.45
N GLU A 61 -15.54 -12.87 5.97
CA GLU A 61 -16.94 -12.58 6.31
C GLU A 61 -17.29 -12.78 7.80
N THR A 62 -16.28 -12.72 8.65
CA THR A 62 -16.38 -12.95 10.08
C THR A 62 -16.62 -11.65 10.88
N ASP A 63 -16.96 -11.81 12.13
CA ASP A 63 -17.19 -10.71 13.08
C ASP A 63 -15.96 -9.78 13.26
N ALA A 64 -14.78 -10.21 12.81
CA ALA A 64 -13.54 -9.42 12.83
C ALA A 64 -13.51 -8.27 11.82
N GLU A 65 -14.40 -8.25 10.83
CA GLU A 65 -14.41 -7.30 9.71
C GLU A 65 -14.29 -5.84 10.18
N LYS A 66 -15.10 -5.44 11.15
CA LYS A 66 -15.11 -4.07 11.69
C LYS A 66 -13.81 -3.69 12.39
N SER A 67 -13.14 -4.67 13.00
CA SER A 67 -11.88 -4.46 13.72
C SER A 67 -10.67 -4.42 12.79
N ILE A 68 -10.81 -4.94 11.58
CA ILE A 68 -9.78 -4.92 10.53
C ILE A 68 -9.86 -3.63 9.71
N TYR A 69 -11.00 -2.95 9.72
CA TYR A 69 -11.22 -1.72 8.95
C TYR A 69 -10.11 -0.65 9.13
N PRO A 70 -9.57 -0.37 10.33
CA PRO A 70 -8.47 0.58 10.47
C PRO A 70 -7.20 0.19 9.71
N VAL A 71 -6.92 -1.10 9.57
CA VAL A 71 -5.77 -1.60 8.78
C VAL A 71 -6.00 -1.34 7.28
N HIS A 72 -7.19 -1.65 6.78
CA HIS A 72 -7.56 -1.39 5.39
C HIS A 72 -7.61 0.12 5.09
N ALA A 73 -8.12 0.92 6.03
CA ALA A 73 -8.12 2.37 5.92
C ALA A 73 -6.70 2.95 5.91
N ALA A 74 -5.77 2.40 6.71
CA ALA A 74 -4.36 2.82 6.71
C ALA A 74 -3.69 2.53 5.36
N LEU A 75 -3.99 1.40 4.72
CA LEU A 75 -3.54 1.10 3.36
C LEU A 75 -4.06 2.14 2.36
N GLY A 76 -5.35 2.46 2.42
CA GLY A 76 -5.96 3.49 1.56
C GLY A 76 -5.42 4.90 1.81
N LEU A 77 -5.08 5.22 3.06
CA LEU A 77 -4.48 6.50 3.44
C LEU A 77 -3.06 6.65 2.88
N THR A 78 -2.27 5.56 2.85
CA THR A 78 -0.94 5.58 2.23
C THR A 78 -1.01 6.05 0.78
N VAL A 79 -2.05 5.64 0.05
CA VAL A 79 -2.32 6.13 -1.32
C VAL A 79 -2.65 7.63 -1.31
N SER A 80 -3.55 8.05 -0.44
CA SER A 80 -3.96 9.47 -0.34
C SER A 80 -2.82 10.38 0.09
N GLU A 81 -1.97 9.93 1.02
CA GLU A 81 -0.77 10.66 1.43
C GLU A 81 0.23 10.82 0.29
N THR A 82 0.43 9.76 -0.48
CA THR A 82 1.31 9.77 -1.65
C THR A 82 0.93 10.90 -2.61
N LEU A 83 -0.37 11.06 -2.86
CA LEU A 83 -0.89 12.12 -3.73
C LEU A 83 -0.73 13.51 -3.11
N LEU A 84 -0.94 13.64 -1.78
CA LEU A 84 -0.84 14.91 -1.06
C LEU A 84 0.60 15.38 -0.87
N LEU A 85 1.56 14.46 -0.78
CA LEU A 85 2.98 14.76 -0.54
C LEU A 85 3.80 14.90 -1.83
N GLY A 86 3.16 14.80 -2.99
CA GLY A 86 3.84 14.92 -4.29
C GLY A 86 4.75 13.73 -4.64
N CYS A 87 4.53 12.58 -4.01
CA CYS A 87 5.22 11.36 -4.41
C CYS A 87 4.74 10.86 -5.78
N THR A 88 5.61 10.23 -6.53
CA THR A 88 5.25 9.60 -7.81
C THR A 88 4.58 8.24 -7.55
N PRO A 89 3.31 8.06 -7.92
CA PRO A 89 2.63 6.78 -7.79
C PRO A 89 3.11 5.80 -8.85
N VAL A 90 3.36 4.55 -8.42
CA VAL A 90 3.64 3.40 -9.26
C VAL A 90 2.57 2.35 -9.01
N LEU A 91 1.71 2.12 -9.99
CA LEU A 91 0.67 1.10 -9.91
C LEU A 91 1.27 -0.27 -10.14
N VAL A 92 0.89 -1.23 -9.30
CA VAL A 92 1.31 -2.64 -9.39
C VAL A 92 0.08 -3.55 -9.38
N GLU A 93 0.21 -4.79 -9.83
CA GLU A 93 -0.93 -5.68 -9.97
C GLU A 93 -1.54 -6.08 -8.63
N GLY A 94 -0.71 -6.48 -7.70
CA GLY A 94 -1.16 -7.04 -6.43
C GLY A 94 -0.45 -6.54 -5.18
N PRO A 95 -0.99 -6.90 -4.01
CA PRO A 95 -0.37 -6.60 -2.72
C PRO A 95 1.02 -7.22 -2.56
N SER A 96 1.25 -8.39 -3.18
CA SER A 96 2.55 -9.06 -3.16
C SER A 96 3.64 -8.20 -3.80
N ASP A 97 3.34 -7.60 -4.97
CA ASP A 97 4.25 -6.72 -5.70
C ASP A 97 4.58 -5.48 -4.87
N GLN A 98 3.55 -4.89 -4.25
CA GLN A 98 3.73 -3.76 -3.34
C GLN A 98 4.71 -4.10 -2.21
N ILE A 99 4.53 -5.25 -1.56
CA ILE A 99 5.37 -5.68 -0.44
C ILE A 99 6.81 -5.90 -0.91
N TYR A 100 7.01 -6.70 -1.96
CA TYR A 100 8.35 -7.01 -2.48
C TYR A 100 9.09 -5.77 -2.96
N LEU A 101 8.44 -4.93 -3.75
CA LEU A 101 9.04 -3.71 -4.28
C LEU A 101 9.34 -2.70 -3.17
N THR A 102 8.48 -2.60 -2.16
CA THR A 102 8.75 -1.77 -0.99
C THR A 102 9.96 -2.27 -0.20
N MET A 103 10.10 -3.58 -0.03
CA MET A 103 11.29 -4.18 0.63
C MET A 103 12.56 -3.94 -0.18
N ILE A 104 12.53 -4.13 -1.50
CA ILE A 104 13.67 -3.87 -2.40
C ILE A 104 14.06 -2.39 -2.33
N LYS A 105 13.07 -1.49 -2.41
CA LYS A 105 13.29 -0.05 -2.27
C LYS A 105 14.01 0.28 -0.97
N ARG A 106 13.53 -0.22 0.17
CA ARG A 106 14.16 -0.02 1.49
C ARG A 106 15.58 -0.56 1.54
N TYR A 107 15.81 -1.75 0.99
CA TYR A 107 17.14 -2.33 0.88
C TYR A 107 18.09 -1.45 0.07
N LEU A 108 17.65 -0.95 -1.08
CA LEU A 108 18.47 -0.07 -1.93
C LEU A 108 18.78 1.25 -1.23
N ILE A 109 17.84 1.80 -0.47
CA ILE A 109 18.07 3.01 0.35
C ILE A 109 19.10 2.74 1.45
N SER A 110 19.00 1.62 2.16
CA SER A 110 19.95 1.23 3.21
C SER A 110 21.37 1.01 2.68
N LYS A 111 21.51 0.71 1.39
CA LYS A 111 22.79 0.56 0.67
C LYS A 111 23.27 1.85 0.00
N GLY A 112 22.58 2.96 0.20
CA GLY A 112 22.91 4.24 -0.44
C GLY A 112 22.76 4.24 -1.96
N LYS A 113 22.09 3.23 -2.53
CA LYS A 113 21.85 3.11 -3.99
C LYS A 113 20.62 3.87 -4.46
N LEU A 114 19.75 4.27 -3.56
CA LEU A 114 18.58 5.12 -3.77
C LEU A 114 18.64 6.28 -2.77
N LEU A 115 18.59 7.51 -3.30
CA LEU A 115 18.84 8.71 -2.48
C LEU A 115 17.61 9.18 -1.72
N ASN A 116 16.39 8.91 -2.20
CA ASN A 116 15.18 9.42 -1.58
C ASN A 116 14.09 8.37 -1.39
N SER A 117 13.69 8.16 -0.14
CA SER A 117 12.66 7.17 0.21
C SER A 117 11.24 7.56 -0.16
N ARG A 118 10.99 8.84 -0.46
CA ARG A 118 9.65 9.41 -0.66
C ARG A 118 9.29 9.68 -2.11
N GLU A 119 10.23 9.51 -3.06
CA GLU A 119 10.00 9.89 -4.45
C GLU A 119 8.93 9.05 -5.16
N PHE A 120 8.76 7.78 -4.78
CA PHE A 120 7.73 6.92 -5.37
C PHE A 120 7.13 5.93 -4.38
N VAL A 121 5.86 5.60 -4.60
CA VAL A 121 5.07 4.68 -3.77
C VAL A 121 4.36 3.67 -4.64
N PHE A 122 4.38 2.41 -4.23
CA PHE A 122 3.72 1.31 -4.93
C PHE A 122 2.28 1.16 -4.47
N ILE A 123 1.34 1.20 -5.43
CA ILE A 123 -0.10 1.15 -5.19
C ILE A 123 -0.67 -0.11 -5.83
N PRO A 124 -1.14 -1.10 -5.07
CA PRO A 124 -1.75 -2.30 -5.62
C PRO A 124 -3.14 -1.98 -6.18
N THR A 125 -3.44 -2.52 -7.35
CA THR A 125 -4.71 -2.25 -8.07
C THR A 125 -5.72 -3.39 -7.99
N GLY A 126 -5.36 -4.51 -7.36
CA GLY A 126 -6.23 -5.70 -7.31
C GLY A 126 -6.28 -6.48 -8.63
N GLY A 127 -5.18 -6.44 -9.38
CA GLY A 127 -5.01 -7.07 -10.69
C GLY A 127 -5.21 -6.10 -11.86
N VAL A 128 -4.93 -6.57 -13.07
CA VAL A 128 -4.96 -5.78 -14.31
C VAL A 128 -6.28 -5.02 -14.53
N ARG A 129 -7.42 -5.58 -14.10
CA ARG A 129 -8.73 -4.93 -14.26
C ARG A 129 -8.91 -3.70 -13.38
N GLY A 130 -8.24 -3.63 -12.24
CA GLY A 130 -8.29 -2.49 -11.32
C GLY A 130 -7.44 -1.31 -11.78
N MET A 131 -6.48 -1.52 -12.67
CA MET A 131 -5.53 -0.48 -13.08
C MET A 131 -6.18 0.74 -13.71
N GLY A 132 -7.11 0.56 -14.65
CA GLY A 132 -7.77 1.67 -15.32
C GLY A 132 -8.52 2.62 -14.37
N PRO A 133 -9.41 2.13 -13.50
CA PRO A 133 -10.05 2.92 -12.46
C PRO A 133 -9.07 3.62 -11.52
N VAL A 134 -8.05 2.89 -11.03
CA VAL A 134 -7.04 3.46 -10.10
C VAL A 134 -6.18 4.51 -10.81
N THR A 135 -5.78 4.29 -12.07
CA THR A 135 -5.06 5.29 -12.87
C THR A 135 -5.81 6.63 -12.89
N LYS A 136 -7.11 6.60 -13.17
CA LYS A 136 -7.94 7.83 -13.22
C LYS A 136 -8.02 8.52 -11.86
N LEU A 137 -8.08 7.75 -10.77
CA LEU A 137 -8.15 8.28 -9.41
C LEU A 137 -6.84 8.95 -8.98
N VAL A 138 -5.71 8.40 -9.45
CA VAL A 138 -4.35 8.76 -8.99
C VAL A 138 -3.65 9.74 -9.95
N SER A 139 -4.24 10.00 -11.11
CA SER A 139 -3.72 10.98 -12.08
C SER A 139 -3.65 12.38 -11.48
N SER A 140 -2.52 13.07 -11.70
CA SER A 140 -2.32 14.43 -11.21
C SER A 140 -3.18 15.45 -11.98
N ARG A 141 -3.30 16.67 -11.42
CA ARG A 141 -4.02 17.79 -12.08
C ARG A 141 -3.41 18.20 -13.41
N ASP A 142 -2.14 17.91 -13.62
CA ASP A 142 -1.41 18.23 -14.85
C ASP A 142 -1.52 17.12 -15.93
N ASN A 143 -2.51 16.25 -15.82
CA ASN A 143 -2.73 15.09 -16.69
C ASN A 143 -1.54 14.12 -16.76
N LEU A 144 -0.65 14.17 -15.77
CA LEU A 144 0.45 13.24 -15.66
C LEU A 144 -0.05 11.92 -15.09
N LEU A 145 0.04 10.85 -15.86
CA LEU A 145 -0.42 9.53 -15.45
C LEU A 145 0.60 8.87 -14.49
N PRO A 146 0.16 8.05 -13.53
CA PRO A 146 1.06 7.28 -12.69
C PRO A 146 1.92 6.32 -13.52
N PHE A 147 3.07 5.89 -12.99
CA PHE A 147 3.77 4.75 -13.57
C PHE A 147 2.98 3.47 -13.35
N VAL A 148 3.11 2.52 -14.27
CA VAL A 148 2.51 1.18 -14.16
C VAL A 148 3.62 0.15 -14.31
N LEU A 149 3.68 -0.81 -13.41
CA LEU A 149 4.57 -1.96 -13.50
C LEU A 149 3.71 -3.23 -13.54
N LEU A 150 3.85 -3.98 -14.62
CA LEU A 150 3.08 -5.19 -14.91
C LEU A 150 3.98 -6.42 -14.94
N ASP A 151 3.41 -7.56 -14.63
CA ASP A 151 4.08 -8.84 -14.80
C ASP A 151 4.26 -9.20 -16.28
N SER A 152 5.32 -9.99 -16.57
CA SER A 152 5.63 -10.45 -17.94
C SER A 152 4.86 -11.71 -18.32
N ASP A 153 3.84 -12.08 -17.60
CA ASP A 153 2.95 -13.17 -17.94
C ASP A 153 2.04 -12.79 -19.13
N ARG A 154 1.28 -13.76 -19.64
CA ARG A 154 0.42 -13.52 -20.83
C ARG A 154 -0.64 -12.45 -20.57
N PRO A 155 -1.42 -12.48 -19.46
CA PRO A 155 -2.36 -11.42 -19.13
C PRO A 155 -1.72 -10.03 -19.00
N GLY A 156 -0.58 -9.92 -18.34
CA GLY A 156 0.15 -8.66 -18.16
C GLY A 156 0.61 -8.08 -19.49
N LYS A 157 1.19 -8.90 -20.38
CA LYS A 157 1.62 -8.48 -21.73
C LYS A 157 0.45 -8.00 -22.61
N ASP A 158 -0.65 -8.71 -22.60
CA ASP A 158 -1.84 -8.33 -23.39
C ASP A 158 -2.42 -7.01 -22.84
N TYR A 159 -2.47 -6.85 -21.52
CA TYR A 159 -2.94 -5.63 -20.89
C TYR A 159 -1.98 -4.46 -21.13
N THR A 160 -0.65 -4.69 -21.07
CA THR A 160 0.36 -3.66 -21.43
C THR A 160 0.09 -3.06 -22.80
N LYS A 161 -0.17 -3.89 -23.81
CA LYS A 161 -0.53 -3.41 -25.15
C LYS A 161 -1.82 -2.61 -25.16
N GLN A 162 -2.83 -3.11 -24.43
CA GLN A 162 -4.13 -2.45 -24.36
C GLN A 162 -4.04 -1.05 -23.75
N ILE A 163 -3.36 -0.88 -22.61
CA ILE A 163 -3.28 0.41 -21.94
C ILE A 163 -2.35 1.39 -22.67
N LYS A 164 -1.26 0.91 -23.29
CA LYS A 164 -0.39 1.73 -24.13
C LYS A 164 -1.10 2.30 -25.35
N ASN A 165 -2.03 1.55 -25.93
CA ASN A 165 -2.84 2.02 -27.06
C ASN A 165 -4.08 2.81 -26.62
N GLY A 166 -4.42 2.78 -25.34
CA GLY A 166 -5.59 3.44 -24.74
C GLY A 166 -5.21 4.64 -23.87
N ILE A 167 -5.35 4.49 -22.57
CA ILE A 167 -5.19 5.57 -21.58
C ILE A 167 -3.78 6.17 -21.62
N TYR A 168 -2.74 5.36 -21.87
CA TYR A 168 -1.33 5.77 -21.91
C TYR A 168 -0.80 6.09 -23.31
N LYS A 169 -1.66 6.32 -24.31
CA LYS A 169 -1.24 6.54 -25.69
C LYS A 169 -0.14 7.61 -25.84
N ASP A 170 -0.26 8.69 -25.09
CA ASP A 170 0.66 9.83 -25.13
C ASP A 170 1.75 9.78 -24.04
N GLN A 171 1.78 8.72 -23.21
CA GLN A 171 2.72 8.53 -22.09
C GLN A 171 3.11 7.05 -21.95
N GLN A 172 3.39 6.38 -23.08
CA GLN A 172 3.65 4.93 -23.12
C GLN A 172 4.90 4.52 -22.33
N GLU A 173 5.86 5.42 -22.18
CA GLU A 173 7.09 5.24 -21.39
C GLU A 173 6.82 5.03 -19.91
N ARG A 174 5.61 5.38 -19.42
CA ARG A 174 5.19 5.17 -18.02
C ARG A 174 4.64 3.77 -17.76
N VAL A 175 4.48 2.96 -18.79
CA VAL A 175 4.03 1.57 -18.67
C VAL A 175 5.22 0.64 -18.86
N LEU A 176 5.64 0.03 -17.77
CA LEU A 176 6.77 -0.87 -17.67
C LEU A 176 6.29 -2.31 -17.51
N ASP A 177 7.03 -3.23 -18.09
CA ASP A 177 6.86 -4.66 -17.95
C ASP A 177 8.12 -5.22 -17.28
N VAL A 178 7.97 -6.12 -16.30
CA VAL A 178 9.12 -6.68 -15.59
C VAL A 178 10.11 -7.35 -16.53
N GLY A 179 9.64 -7.96 -17.62
CA GLY A 179 10.50 -8.57 -18.65
C GLY A 179 11.35 -7.59 -19.45
N TYR A 180 11.07 -6.29 -19.34
CA TYR A 180 11.92 -5.27 -19.97
C TYR A 180 13.30 -5.17 -19.31
N PHE A 181 13.42 -5.64 -18.07
CA PHE A 181 14.65 -5.56 -17.26
C PHE A 181 15.42 -6.89 -17.21
N LEU A 182 14.90 -7.95 -17.84
CA LEU A 182 15.53 -9.26 -17.92
C LEU A 182 16.14 -9.48 -19.31
#